data_f51640cbc2a1862adc15ed169e65018c
#
_entry.id   f51640cbc2a1862adc15ed169e65018c
#
_cell.length_a   1.000
_cell.length_b   1.000
_cell.length_c   1.000
_cell.angle_alpha   90.00
_cell.angle_beta   90.00
_cell.angle_gamma   90.00
#
_symmetry.space_group_name_H-M   'P 1'
#
loop_
_entity.id
_entity.type
_entity.pdbx_description
1 polymer ?
#
loop_
_entity_poly.entity_id
_entity_poly.type
_entity_poly.pdbx_seq_one_letter_code
_entity_poly.pdbx_strand_id
1 'polypeptide(L)'
;ISVLHRGYLEFLRSHPLDELLLLSPEVIPPEIEYLRKDLRAVSPQEMQKALTALSVVPQVKIVTAERLHELNTGTDLLLLPNEDISQAVVDQYLSQAEKDGRISLAPVFLRWDKKTATEDKMPSTEHEIPVDAVLEKWFGMAYQEAGKSSDWWRHVGAVIVRDGAPLVTGFNQHELSEQEPYLDG
;
A
#
# COMPACT_ATOMS: atom_id res chain seq x y z
N ILE A 1 -0.08 9.14 -8.71
CA ILE A 1 1.29 8.54 -8.71
C ILE A 1 2.27 9.66 -8.41
N SER A 2 2.95 9.61 -7.29
CA SER A 2 3.98 10.58 -6.92
C SER A 2 5.40 10.07 -7.18
N VAL A 3 5.59 8.75 -7.10
CA VAL A 3 6.85 8.06 -7.36
C VAL A 3 6.58 6.94 -8.35
N LEU A 4 7.26 6.95 -9.49
CA LEU A 4 7.10 5.90 -10.50
C LEU A 4 8.06 4.74 -10.20
N HIS A 5 7.52 3.54 -10.04
CA HIS A 5 8.28 2.32 -9.86
C HIS A 5 7.64 1.14 -10.61
N ARG A 6 8.32 0.01 -10.65
CA ARG A 6 7.90 -1.18 -11.40
C ARG A 6 6.44 -1.61 -11.11
N GLY A 7 6.02 -1.60 -9.85
CA GLY A 7 4.66 -1.99 -9.47
C GLY A 7 3.58 -1.14 -10.13
N TYR A 8 3.78 0.20 -10.23
CA TYR A 8 2.86 1.06 -10.97
C TYR A 8 2.81 0.72 -12.46
N LEU A 9 3.96 0.45 -13.09
CA LEU A 9 3.99 0.09 -14.51
C LEU A 9 3.30 -1.25 -14.77
N GLU A 10 3.49 -2.24 -13.92
CA GLU A 10 2.80 -3.53 -13.99
C GLU A 10 1.30 -3.38 -13.78
N PHE A 11 0.88 -2.58 -12.80
CA PHE A 11 -0.53 -2.30 -12.55
C PHE A 11 -1.20 -1.64 -13.77
N LEU A 12 -0.59 -0.60 -14.34
CA LEU A 12 -1.13 0.09 -15.51
C LEU A 12 -1.19 -0.83 -16.75
N ARG A 13 -0.20 -1.69 -16.95
CA ARG A 13 -0.16 -2.63 -18.08
C ARG A 13 -1.15 -3.78 -17.94
N SER A 14 -1.46 -4.19 -16.73
CA SER A 14 -2.38 -5.30 -16.47
C SER A 14 -3.85 -4.91 -16.57
N HIS A 15 -4.16 -3.60 -16.63
CA HIS A 15 -5.52 -3.10 -16.74
C HIS A 15 -5.67 -2.29 -18.03
N PRO A 16 -6.58 -2.67 -18.94
CA PRO A 16 -6.86 -1.89 -20.13
C PRO A 16 -7.58 -0.61 -19.73
N LEU A 17 -6.88 0.50 -19.77
CA LEU A 17 -7.37 1.83 -19.41
C LEU A 17 -7.40 2.73 -20.65
N ASP A 18 -8.47 3.47 -20.84
CA ASP A 18 -8.56 4.49 -21.88
C ASP A 18 -7.79 5.74 -21.48
N GLU A 19 -7.85 6.09 -20.20
CA GLU A 19 -7.24 7.29 -19.64
C GLU A 19 -6.71 7.05 -18.23
N LEU A 20 -5.56 7.65 -17.92
CA LEU A 20 -5.01 7.73 -16.57
C LEU A 20 -5.14 9.14 -16.02
N LEU A 21 -5.76 9.28 -14.86
CA LEU A 21 -5.93 10.54 -14.16
C LEU A 21 -4.92 10.65 -13.01
N LEU A 22 -4.05 11.66 -13.08
CA LEU A 22 -3.10 12.00 -12.02
C LEU A 22 -3.72 13.06 -11.14
N LEU A 23 -3.81 12.80 -9.84
CA LEU A 23 -4.36 13.77 -8.89
C LEU A 23 -3.45 15.01 -8.83
N SER A 24 -4.03 16.20 -8.95
CA SER A 24 -3.33 17.44 -8.63
C SER A 24 -3.18 17.58 -7.10
N PRO A 25 -2.18 18.32 -6.61
CA PRO A 25 -1.98 18.49 -5.16
C PRO A 25 -3.18 19.11 -4.43
N GLU A 26 -3.99 19.91 -5.13
CA GLU A 26 -5.17 20.59 -4.58
C GLU A 26 -6.33 19.67 -4.25
N VAL A 27 -6.43 18.51 -4.93
CA VAL A 27 -7.48 17.51 -4.68
C VAL A 27 -7.06 16.46 -3.65
N ILE A 28 -5.82 16.53 -3.14
CA ILE A 28 -5.38 15.64 -2.06
C ILE A 28 -6.01 16.09 -0.75
N PRO A 29 -6.82 15.22 -0.10
CA PRO A 29 -7.47 15.58 1.17
C PRO A 29 -6.45 15.95 2.26
N PRO A 30 -6.82 16.89 3.18
CA PRO A 30 -5.92 17.35 4.25
C PRO A 30 -5.41 16.23 5.15
N GLU A 31 -6.20 15.18 5.35
CA GLU A 31 -5.87 14.03 6.20
C GLU A 31 -4.66 13.26 5.69
N ILE A 32 -4.37 13.38 4.39
CA ILE A 32 -3.25 12.72 3.72
C ILE A 32 -2.18 13.72 3.25
N GLU A 33 -2.12 14.89 3.88
CA GLU A 33 -1.15 15.94 3.55
C GLU A 33 0.31 15.46 3.62
N TYR A 34 0.59 14.42 4.40
CA TYR A 34 1.93 13.83 4.47
C TYR A 34 2.47 13.37 3.11
N LEU A 35 1.60 13.04 2.14
CA LEU A 35 2.02 12.70 0.78
C LEU A 35 2.64 13.86 0.03
N ARG A 36 2.28 15.11 0.39
CA ARG A 36 2.87 16.31 -0.20
C ARG A 36 4.32 16.54 0.24
N LYS A 37 4.73 15.87 1.33
CA LYS A 37 6.07 16.01 1.93
C LYS A 37 7.04 14.92 1.48
N ASP A 38 6.62 13.99 0.63
CA ASP A 38 7.52 12.94 0.13
C ASP A 38 8.57 13.56 -0.81
N LEU A 39 9.82 13.56 -0.36
CA LEU A 39 10.96 14.11 -1.11
C LEU A 39 11.21 13.40 -2.45
N ARG A 40 10.66 12.21 -2.64
CA ARG A 40 10.78 11.44 -3.89
C ARG A 40 9.68 11.81 -4.89
N ALA A 41 8.67 12.55 -4.43
CA ALA A 41 7.54 12.90 -5.28
C ALA A 41 7.95 13.90 -6.35
N VAL A 42 7.63 13.61 -7.59
CA VAL A 42 7.74 14.54 -8.71
C VAL A 42 6.41 15.26 -8.92
N SER A 43 6.45 16.41 -9.60
CA SER A 43 5.21 17.13 -9.92
C SER A 43 4.29 16.30 -10.82
N PRO A 44 2.96 16.49 -10.77
CA PRO A 44 2.04 15.81 -11.68
C PRO A 44 2.37 16.05 -13.16
N GLN A 45 2.92 17.23 -13.50
CA GLN A 45 3.33 17.59 -14.85
C GLN A 45 4.54 16.79 -15.33
N GLU A 46 5.52 16.57 -14.47
CA GLU A 46 6.69 15.74 -14.77
C GLU A 46 6.28 14.27 -14.87
N MET A 47 5.42 13.80 -13.98
CA MET A 47 4.89 12.45 -14.01
C MET A 47 4.07 12.20 -15.29
N GLN A 48 3.24 13.16 -15.70
CA GLN A 48 2.48 13.11 -16.94
C GLN A 48 3.42 12.93 -18.15
N LYS A 49 4.47 13.75 -18.24
CA LYS A 49 5.46 13.64 -19.31
C LYS A 49 6.15 12.28 -19.34
N ALA A 50 6.55 11.78 -18.17
CA ALA A 50 7.23 10.49 -18.06
C ALA A 50 6.32 9.33 -18.50
N LEU A 51 5.09 9.29 -18.02
CA LEU A 51 4.12 8.23 -18.37
C LEU A 51 3.68 8.28 -19.84
N THR A 52 3.52 9.49 -20.39
CA THR A 52 3.24 9.66 -21.81
C THR A 52 4.41 9.15 -22.67
N ALA A 53 5.65 9.47 -22.29
CA ALA A 53 6.84 8.98 -23.01
C ALA A 53 6.99 7.45 -22.95
N LEU A 54 6.58 6.84 -21.86
CA LEU A 54 6.59 5.38 -21.70
C LEU A 54 5.45 4.68 -22.46
N SER A 55 4.46 5.42 -22.95
CA SER A 55 3.31 4.90 -23.70
C SER A 55 2.58 3.75 -23.00
N VAL A 56 2.47 3.82 -21.68
CA VAL A 56 1.86 2.75 -20.87
C VAL A 56 0.33 2.80 -20.91
N VAL A 57 -0.21 4.01 -21.11
CA VAL A 57 -1.65 4.29 -21.22
C VAL A 57 -1.88 5.25 -22.37
N PRO A 58 -3.00 5.13 -23.13
CA PRO A 58 -3.27 5.98 -24.29
C PRO A 58 -3.30 7.48 -23.98
N GLN A 59 -3.89 7.84 -22.85
CA GLN A 59 -3.99 9.23 -22.41
C GLN A 59 -3.62 9.37 -20.94
N VAL A 60 -2.88 10.43 -20.61
CA VAL A 60 -2.52 10.79 -19.23
C VAL A 60 -2.93 12.23 -18.99
N LYS A 61 -3.80 12.48 -18.04
CA LYS A 61 -4.30 13.82 -17.69
C LYS A 61 -4.10 14.11 -16.22
N ILE A 62 -3.99 15.39 -15.88
CA ILE A 62 -4.02 15.85 -14.48
C ILE A 62 -5.46 16.21 -14.16
N VAL A 63 -5.98 15.66 -13.06
CA VAL A 63 -7.36 15.86 -12.65
C VAL A 63 -7.45 16.98 -11.62
N THR A 64 -8.42 17.87 -11.82
CA THR A 64 -8.82 18.95 -10.91
C THR A 64 -10.11 18.57 -10.14
N ALA A 65 -10.48 19.39 -9.17
CA ALA A 65 -11.73 19.20 -8.41
C ALA A 65 -12.97 19.23 -9.31
N GLU A 66 -13.00 20.10 -10.33
CA GLU A 66 -14.10 20.19 -11.30
C GLU A 66 -14.24 18.88 -12.08
N ARG A 67 -13.11 18.31 -12.53
CA ARG A 67 -13.15 17.04 -13.26
C ARG A 67 -13.59 15.87 -12.38
N LEU A 68 -13.22 15.85 -11.11
CA LEU A 68 -13.74 14.86 -10.16
C LEU A 68 -15.25 14.98 -9.97
N HIS A 69 -15.78 16.19 -9.94
CA HIS A 69 -17.22 16.42 -9.86
C HIS A 69 -17.96 15.89 -11.11
N GLU A 70 -17.42 16.13 -12.30
CA GLU A 70 -17.94 15.56 -13.55
C GLU A 70 -17.96 14.03 -13.53
N LEU A 71 -16.85 13.41 -13.09
CA LEU A 71 -16.76 11.96 -12.95
C LEU A 71 -17.74 11.39 -11.93
N ASN A 72 -18.01 12.13 -10.85
CA ASN A 72 -18.97 11.72 -9.84
C ASN A 72 -20.39 11.58 -10.39
N THR A 73 -20.78 12.48 -11.29
CA THR A 73 -22.12 12.52 -11.88
C THR A 73 -22.22 11.91 -13.29
N GLY A 74 -21.09 11.55 -13.88
CA GLY A 74 -20.97 10.96 -15.22
C GLY A 74 -21.34 9.46 -15.28
N THR A 75 -20.90 8.80 -16.33
CA THR A 75 -21.14 7.36 -16.58
C THR A 75 -19.87 6.53 -16.64
N ASP A 76 -18.70 7.17 -16.47
CA ASP A 76 -17.40 6.50 -16.56
C ASP A 76 -17.23 5.47 -15.43
N LEU A 77 -16.58 4.35 -15.76
CA LEU A 77 -16.11 3.37 -14.78
C LEU A 77 -14.74 3.79 -14.28
N LEU A 78 -14.56 3.80 -12.98
CA LEU A 78 -13.35 4.29 -12.33
C LEU A 78 -12.63 3.13 -11.65
N LEU A 79 -11.36 2.91 -12.01
CA LEU A 79 -10.48 1.97 -11.34
C LEU A 79 -9.46 2.73 -10.50
N LEU A 80 -9.40 2.45 -9.20
CA LEU A 80 -8.45 3.04 -8.28
C LEU A 80 -7.70 1.95 -7.52
N PRO A 81 -6.42 2.15 -7.18
CA PRO A 81 -5.74 1.29 -6.21
C PRO A 81 -6.47 1.36 -4.86
N ASN A 82 -6.60 0.24 -4.15
CA ASN A 82 -7.19 0.23 -2.82
C ASN A 82 -6.20 0.75 -1.77
N GLU A 83 -6.08 2.07 -1.70
CA GLU A 83 -5.17 2.80 -0.82
C GLU A 83 -5.93 3.94 -0.10
N ASP A 84 -5.34 4.48 0.98
CA ASP A 84 -5.90 5.58 1.76
C ASP A 84 -6.27 6.80 0.91
N ILE A 85 -5.39 7.20 -0.02
CA ILE A 85 -5.66 8.32 -0.93
C ILE A 85 -6.86 8.06 -1.83
N SER A 86 -7.00 6.85 -2.36
CA SER A 86 -8.12 6.48 -3.21
C SER A 86 -9.44 6.52 -2.43
N GLN A 87 -9.45 5.94 -1.24
CA GLN A 87 -10.61 5.95 -0.35
C GLN A 87 -11.02 7.38 0.02
N ALA A 88 -10.05 8.23 0.42
CA ALA A 88 -10.34 9.62 0.78
C ALA A 88 -10.85 10.45 -0.41
N VAL A 89 -10.34 10.22 -1.64
CA VAL A 89 -10.86 10.87 -2.86
C VAL A 89 -12.27 10.38 -3.18
N VAL A 90 -12.56 9.08 -2.99
CA VAL A 90 -13.92 8.53 -3.17
C VAL A 90 -14.88 9.17 -2.18
N ASP A 91 -14.54 9.18 -0.89
CA ASP A 91 -15.36 9.76 0.17
C ASP A 91 -15.66 11.24 -0.07
N GLN A 92 -14.65 12.01 -0.48
CA GLN A 92 -14.77 13.45 -0.63
C GLN A 92 -15.42 13.89 -1.96
N TYR A 93 -15.11 13.21 -3.06
CA TYR A 93 -15.45 13.69 -4.40
C TYR A 93 -16.32 12.75 -5.23
N LEU A 94 -16.35 11.44 -4.94
CA LEU A 94 -16.90 10.42 -5.84
C LEU A 94 -18.02 9.58 -5.17
N SER A 95 -18.65 10.10 -4.14
CA SER A 95 -19.65 9.37 -3.35
C SER A 95 -20.89 8.92 -4.17
N GLN A 96 -21.26 9.65 -5.24
CA GLN A 96 -22.35 9.23 -6.12
C GLN A 96 -21.89 8.12 -7.06
N ALA A 97 -20.69 8.24 -7.63
CA ALA A 97 -20.09 7.20 -8.47
C ALA A 97 -19.96 5.87 -7.72
N GLU A 98 -19.62 5.92 -6.43
CA GLU A 98 -19.58 4.75 -5.56
C GLU A 98 -20.95 4.11 -5.37
N LYS A 99 -21.98 4.90 -5.03
CA LYS A 99 -23.37 4.43 -4.89
C LYS A 99 -23.92 3.80 -6.17
N ASP A 100 -23.51 4.31 -7.31
CA ASP A 100 -23.89 3.81 -8.63
C ASP A 100 -23.10 2.55 -9.02
N GLY A 101 -22.18 2.07 -8.19
CA GLY A 101 -21.35 0.89 -8.45
C GLY A 101 -20.31 1.09 -9.57
N ARG A 102 -19.92 2.33 -9.85
CA ARG A 102 -18.98 2.70 -10.92
C ARG A 102 -17.53 2.74 -10.46
N ILE A 103 -17.27 2.51 -9.18
CA ILE A 103 -15.92 2.48 -8.61
C ILE A 103 -15.48 1.04 -8.38
N SER A 104 -14.28 0.71 -8.86
CA SER A 104 -13.59 -0.54 -8.57
C SER A 104 -12.29 -0.24 -7.85
N LEU A 105 -12.12 -0.80 -6.66
CA LEU A 105 -10.88 -0.71 -5.88
C LEU A 105 -10.03 -1.95 -6.12
N ALA A 106 -8.89 -1.78 -6.79
CA ALA A 106 -7.96 -2.87 -7.06
C ALA A 106 -7.12 -3.20 -5.82
N PRO A 107 -7.06 -4.47 -5.37
CA PRO A 107 -6.28 -4.88 -4.20
C PRO A 107 -4.79 -5.00 -4.55
N VAL A 108 -4.13 -3.86 -4.74
CA VAL A 108 -2.70 -3.79 -5.09
C VAL A 108 -1.93 -3.03 -4.01
N PHE A 109 -0.67 -3.42 -3.80
CA PHE A 109 0.25 -2.73 -2.91
C PHE A 109 1.24 -1.91 -3.75
N LEU A 110 0.95 -0.62 -3.94
CA LEU A 110 1.78 0.28 -4.73
C LEU A 110 2.63 1.22 -3.88
N ARG A 111 2.24 1.44 -2.64
CA ARG A 111 2.99 2.23 -1.67
C ARG A 111 2.65 1.82 -0.25
N TRP A 112 3.48 2.21 0.70
CA TRP A 112 3.18 2.06 2.11
C TRP A 112 2.03 3.01 2.49
N ASP A 113 0.95 2.42 2.95
CA ASP A 113 -0.26 3.12 3.39
C ASP A 113 -0.34 3.08 4.92
N LYS A 114 -0.24 4.25 5.56
CA LYS A 114 -0.25 4.37 7.01
C LYS A 114 -1.57 3.88 7.63
N LYS A 115 -2.70 4.20 7.01
CA LYS A 115 -4.03 3.81 7.51
C LYS A 115 -4.15 2.28 7.51
N THR A 116 -3.87 1.65 6.38
CA THR A 116 -3.93 0.18 6.24
C THR A 116 -2.90 -0.53 7.15
N ALA A 117 -1.73 0.08 7.36
CA ALA A 117 -0.68 -0.49 8.21
C ALA A 117 -1.00 -0.41 9.71
N THR A 118 -1.85 0.53 10.13
CA THR A 118 -2.24 0.73 11.53
C THR A 118 -3.64 0.18 11.86
N GLU A 119 -4.41 -0.23 10.85
CA GLU A 119 -5.69 -0.88 11.08
C GLU A 119 -5.51 -2.30 11.64
N ASP A 120 -6.19 -2.58 12.75
CA ASP A 120 -6.34 -3.93 13.29
C ASP A 120 -7.27 -4.73 12.36
N LYS A 121 -6.70 -5.30 11.30
CA LYS A 121 -7.45 -6.20 10.42
C LYS A 121 -7.36 -7.62 10.95
N MET A 122 -8.52 -8.20 11.29
CA MET A 122 -8.58 -9.64 11.46
C MET A 122 -8.11 -10.29 10.15
N PRO A 123 -7.06 -11.13 10.17
CA PRO A 123 -6.65 -11.85 8.98
C PRO A 123 -7.81 -12.72 8.48
N SER A 124 -8.04 -12.71 7.16
CA SER A 124 -8.95 -13.71 6.57
C SER A 124 -8.29 -15.07 6.71
N THR A 125 -8.88 -15.93 7.53
CA THR A 125 -8.37 -17.28 7.75
C THR A 125 -9.06 -18.23 6.77
N GLU A 126 -8.29 -18.87 5.90
CA GLU A 126 -8.79 -19.98 5.08
C GLU A 126 -8.92 -21.27 5.90
N HIS A 127 -8.07 -21.40 6.93
CA HIS A 127 -8.07 -22.53 7.85
C HIS A 127 -7.81 -22.08 9.28
N GLU A 128 -8.69 -22.47 10.20
CA GLU A 128 -8.47 -22.34 11.63
C GLU A 128 -7.94 -23.67 12.18
N ILE A 129 -6.74 -23.65 12.74
CA ILE A 129 -6.16 -24.80 13.40
C ILE A 129 -6.19 -24.52 14.90
N PRO A 130 -6.82 -25.39 15.71
CA PRO A 130 -6.79 -25.23 17.17
C PRO A 130 -5.34 -25.29 17.66
N VAL A 131 -4.98 -24.33 18.52
CA VAL A 131 -3.67 -24.33 19.16
C VAL A 131 -3.63 -25.47 20.19
N ASP A 132 -2.86 -26.48 19.89
CA ASP A 132 -2.57 -27.57 20.84
C ASP A 132 -1.26 -27.28 21.60
N ALA A 133 -0.96 -28.11 22.59
CA ALA A 133 0.23 -27.98 23.44
C ALA A 133 1.55 -28.04 22.63
N VAL A 134 1.54 -28.65 21.45
CA VAL A 134 2.70 -28.76 20.57
C VAL A 134 2.94 -27.43 19.84
N LEU A 135 1.88 -26.84 19.28
CA LEU A 135 1.94 -25.52 18.66
C LEU A 135 2.27 -24.45 19.69
N GLU A 136 1.68 -24.50 20.88
CA GLU A 136 1.98 -23.57 21.99
C GLU A 136 3.48 -23.57 22.33
N LYS A 137 4.09 -24.76 22.39
CA LYS A 137 5.54 -24.91 22.59
C LYS A 137 6.34 -24.19 21.52
N TRP A 138 5.97 -24.36 20.23
CA TRP A 138 6.70 -23.74 19.13
C TRP A 138 6.52 -22.23 19.05
N PHE A 139 5.31 -21.74 19.32
CA PHE A 139 5.07 -20.31 19.48
C PHE A 139 5.87 -19.72 20.63
N GLY A 140 5.94 -20.41 21.78
CA GLY A 140 6.75 -19.99 22.92
C GLY A 140 8.26 -19.86 22.55
N MET A 141 8.78 -20.78 21.76
CA MET A 141 10.17 -20.68 21.25
C MET A 141 10.32 -19.50 20.30
N ALA A 142 9.39 -19.29 19.37
CA ALA A 142 9.43 -18.15 18.46
C ALA A 142 9.36 -16.81 19.22
N TYR A 143 8.54 -16.69 20.24
CA TYR A 143 8.48 -15.51 21.11
C TYR A 143 9.80 -15.26 21.86
N GLN A 144 10.47 -16.31 22.35
CA GLN A 144 11.78 -16.17 22.97
C GLN A 144 12.83 -15.66 21.99
N GLU A 145 12.80 -16.15 20.75
CA GLU A 145 13.68 -15.65 19.70
C GLU A 145 13.37 -14.19 19.34
N ALA A 146 12.08 -13.83 19.23
CA ALA A 146 11.65 -12.44 18.98
C ALA A 146 12.21 -11.46 20.03
N GLY A 147 12.33 -11.88 21.28
CA GLY A 147 12.92 -11.07 22.37
C GLY A 147 14.39 -10.71 22.18
N LYS A 148 15.10 -11.36 21.23
CA LYS A 148 16.49 -11.06 20.88
C LYS A 148 16.62 -10.03 19.76
N SER A 149 15.49 -9.63 19.16
CA SER A 149 15.48 -8.68 18.05
C SER A 149 15.98 -7.31 18.51
N SER A 150 16.81 -6.68 17.67
CA SER A 150 17.23 -5.29 17.81
C SER A 150 16.29 -4.30 17.14
N ASP A 151 15.21 -4.78 16.49
CA ASP A 151 14.23 -3.92 15.85
C ASP A 151 13.34 -3.24 16.89
N TRP A 152 13.26 -1.92 16.86
CA TRP A 152 12.46 -1.12 17.79
C TRP A 152 10.94 -1.24 17.58
N TRP A 153 10.53 -1.56 16.35
CA TRP A 153 9.13 -1.51 15.95
C TRP A 153 8.49 -2.89 15.89
N ARG A 154 9.26 -3.91 15.52
CA ARG A 154 8.73 -5.25 15.29
C ARG A 154 9.73 -6.32 15.74
N HIS A 155 9.46 -6.92 16.85
CA HIS A 155 10.19 -8.11 17.29
C HIS A 155 9.58 -9.33 16.60
N VAL A 156 10.31 -9.92 15.66
CA VAL A 156 9.86 -11.11 14.94
C VAL A 156 10.78 -12.27 15.28
N GLY A 157 10.18 -13.36 15.74
CA GLY A 157 10.88 -14.63 15.96
C GLY A 157 10.28 -15.72 15.08
N ALA A 158 11.10 -16.68 14.68
CA ALA A 158 10.69 -17.80 13.84
C ALA A 158 11.31 -19.10 14.35
N VAL A 159 10.63 -20.20 14.13
CA VAL A 159 11.14 -21.55 14.35
C VAL A 159 10.75 -22.45 13.17
N ILE A 160 11.69 -23.21 12.65
CA ILE A 160 11.42 -24.25 11.66
C ILE A 160 11.45 -25.59 12.39
N VAL A 161 10.36 -26.35 12.24
CA VAL A 161 10.17 -27.64 12.91
C VAL A 161 10.07 -28.75 11.87
N ARG A 162 10.77 -29.87 12.09
CA ARG A 162 10.67 -31.10 11.31
C ARG A 162 10.59 -32.29 12.25
N ASP A 163 9.67 -33.21 11.97
CA ASP A 163 9.47 -34.47 12.73
C ASP A 163 9.34 -34.26 14.27
N GLY A 164 8.66 -33.16 14.65
CA GLY A 164 8.45 -32.78 16.06
C GLY A 164 9.68 -32.25 16.79
N ALA A 165 10.74 -31.89 16.08
CA ALA A 165 11.96 -31.28 16.63
C ALA A 165 12.28 -29.93 15.92
N PRO A 166 12.78 -28.93 16.66
CA PRO A 166 13.21 -27.68 16.09
C PRO A 166 14.49 -27.91 15.29
N LEU A 167 14.53 -27.48 14.03
CA LEU A 167 15.73 -27.50 13.19
C LEU A 167 16.54 -26.24 13.33
N VAL A 168 15.86 -25.09 13.34
CA VAL A 168 16.50 -23.78 13.41
C VAL A 168 15.51 -22.77 13.99
N THR A 169 16.06 -21.84 14.73
CA THR A 169 15.36 -20.65 15.22
C THR A 169 16.04 -19.40 14.67
N GLY A 170 15.31 -18.29 14.61
CA GLY A 170 15.84 -17.03 14.13
C GLY A 170 14.95 -15.86 14.55
N PHE A 171 15.51 -14.67 14.42
CA PHE A 171 14.81 -13.41 14.70
C PHE A 171 15.29 -12.34 13.70
N ASN A 172 14.49 -11.28 13.56
CA ASN A 172 14.88 -10.16 12.70
C ASN A 172 15.97 -9.32 13.37
N GLN A 173 16.88 -8.83 12.54
CA GLN A 173 17.98 -7.96 12.97
C GLN A 173 18.08 -6.80 11.97
N HIS A 174 18.49 -5.63 12.46
CA HIS A 174 18.97 -4.58 11.58
C HIS A 174 20.36 -4.97 11.06
N GLU A 175 20.59 -4.75 9.78
CA GLU A 175 21.96 -4.82 9.24
C GLU A 175 22.74 -3.63 9.79
N LEU A 176 23.96 -3.92 10.27
CA LEU A 176 24.88 -2.88 10.71
C LEU A 176 25.23 -1.99 9.52
N SER A 177 24.80 -0.75 9.56
CA SER A 177 25.09 0.27 8.55
C SER A 177 25.56 1.56 9.22
N GLU A 178 26.31 2.37 8.49
CA GLU A 178 26.73 3.70 8.97
C GLU A 178 25.53 4.65 9.23
N GLN A 179 24.36 4.30 8.71
CA GLN A 179 23.12 5.08 8.87
C GLN A 179 22.23 4.58 10.01
N GLU A 180 22.55 3.44 10.62
CA GLU A 180 21.75 2.84 11.70
C GLU A 180 21.46 3.82 12.85
N PRO A 181 22.44 4.63 13.34
CA PRO A 181 22.19 5.62 14.39
C PRO A 181 21.18 6.71 14.03
N TYR A 182 20.87 6.86 12.74
CA TYR A 182 19.92 7.88 12.25
C TYR A 182 18.53 7.30 11.95
N LEU A 183 18.40 5.96 11.94
CA LEU A 183 17.12 5.29 11.71
C LEU A 183 16.34 5.10 13.01
N ASP A 184 17.03 5.05 14.13
CA ASP A 184 16.48 4.79 15.46
C ASP A 184 16.32 6.10 16.29
N GLY A 185 16.47 7.27 15.68
CA GLY A 185 16.41 8.58 16.30
C GLY A 185 15.06 9.24 16.29
#